data_8408070df8cc2b4f60a0c43a6ea42f80
#
_entry.id   8408070df8cc2b4f60a0c43a6ea42f80
#
_cell.length_a   1.000
_cell.length_b   1.000
_cell.length_c   1.000
_cell.angle_alpha   90.00
_cell.angle_beta   90.00
_cell.angle_gamma   90.00
#
_symmetry.space_group_name_H-M   'P 1'
#
loop_
_entity.id
_entity.type
_entity.pdbx_description
1 polymer ?
#
loop_
_entity_poly.entity_id
_entity_poly.type
_entity_poly.pdbx_seq_one_letter_code
_entity_poly.pdbx_strand_id
1 'polypeptide(L)'
;MLKFLGELDSRGFIYYFQYTLNGYPRAFEPSMPDVDSRLDTFRALSDRLGSKRVIWRYDPIIISSATDYNFHASTFGRLAYALRDLTRRVVISTADLYRKIGKRMAKLTSREDAGRMAMQRDSPKMLKLLSLIAETAHTVGMESFSCAEEYSKLGIQAGGCVDHELINSIGGRSSAKKDPGQRINCRCAISRDIGKYDSCIHGCPYCYSTRSFELAHQHFSKHNPKSPML
;
A
#
# COMPACT_ATOMS: atom_id res chain seq x y z
N MET A 1 14.63 0.46 9.82
CA MET A 1 14.46 1.65 8.96
C MET A 1 14.63 2.94 9.78
N LEU A 2 13.88 3.18 10.84
CA LEU A 2 13.94 4.41 11.65
C LEU A 2 15.38 4.87 12.00
N LYS A 3 16.27 3.93 12.37
CA LYS A 3 17.68 4.23 12.70
C LYS A 3 18.50 4.81 11.55
N PHE A 4 18.04 4.72 10.30
CA PHE A 4 18.75 5.25 9.13
C PHE A 4 18.23 6.61 8.66
N LEU A 5 17.15 7.13 9.25
CA LEU A 5 16.55 8.40 8.83
C LEU A 5 17.50 9.58 9.05
N GLY A 6 18.28 9.54 10.16
CA GLY A 6 19.28 10.57 10.43
C GLY A 6 20.35 10.68 9.33
N GLU A 7 20.74 9.57 8.72
CA GLU A 7 21.67 9.59 7.59
C GLU A 7 21.03 10.16 6.31
N LEU A 8 19.78 9.83 6.04
CA LEU A 8 19.06 10.44 4.91
C LEU A 8 18.94 11.96 5.08
N ASP A 9 18.62 12.40 6.29
CA ASP A 9 18.53 13.83 6.61
C ASP A 9 19.89 14.54 6.44
N SER A 10 20.99 13.94 6.96
CA SER A 10 22.34 14.52 6.86
C SER A 10 22.86 14.60 5.41
N ARG A 11 22.37 13.73 4.54
CA ARG A 11 22.66 13.75 3.10
C ARG A 11 21.73 14.68 2.31
N GLY A 12 20.77 15.34 2.94
CA GLY A 12 19.86 16.29 2.31
C GLY A 12 18.76 15.62 1.45
N PHE A 13 18.46 14.33 1.65
CA PHE A 13 17.38 13.67 0.94
C PHE A 13 16.03 14.21 1.40
N ILE A 14 15.13 14.47 0.42
CA ILE A 14 13.73 14.73 0.65
C ILE A 14 12.98 13.43 0.37
N TYR A 15 12.24 12.94 1.35
CA TYR A 15 11.55 11.65 1.27
C TYR A 15 10.24 11.64 2.03
N TYR A 16 9.37 10.71 1.68
CA TYR A 16 8.16 10.34 2.40
C TYR A 16 7.98 8.82 2.36
N PHE A 17 7.16 8.30 3.24
CA PHE A 17 6.87 6.88 3.32
C PHE A 17 5.45 6.59 2.87
N GLN A 18 5.30 5.51 2.13
CA GLN A 18 4.03 4.83 1.93
C GLN A 18 4.05 3.55 2.77
N TYR A 19 3.23 3.51 3.79
CA TYR A 19 3.22 2.44 4.78
C TYR A 19 1.96 1.59 4.60
N THR A 20 2.13 0.34 4.18
CA THR A 20 1.01 -0.59 4.00
C THR A 20 0.56 -1.15 5.33
N LEU A 21 -0.72 -0.99 5.65
CA LEU A 21 -1.36 -1.52 6.84
C LEU A 21 -2.81 -1.94 6.52
N ASN A 22 -3.03 -3.24 6.28
CA ASN A 22 -4.32 -3.79 5.85
C ASN A 22 -5.09 -4.51 6.96
N GLY A 23 -4.40 -4.97 8.01
CA GLY A 23 -5.00 -5.74 9.09
C GLY A 23 -5.52 -7.12 8.66
N TYR A 24 -4.94 -7.72 7.65
CA TYR A 24 -5.33 -9.03 7.14
C TYR A 24 -5.06 -10.18 8.14
N PRO A 25 -5.84 -11.27 8.06
CA PRO A 25 -5.56 -12.50 8.79
C PRO A 25 -4.18 -13.07 8.43
N ARG A 26 -3.61 -13.89 9.35
CA ARG A 26 -2.30 -14.55 9.15
C ARG A 26 -2.19 -15.36 7.85
N ALA A 27 -3.29 -15.92 7.36
CA ALA A 27 -3.29 -16.62 6.08
C ALA A 27 -2.88 -15.73 4.89
N PHE A 28 -3.18 -14.43 4.95
CA PHE A 28 -2.83 -13.43 3.93
C PHE A 28 -1.50 -12.73 4.22
N GLU A 29 -1.12 -12.61 5.49
CA GLU A 29 0.10 -11.92 5.93
C GLU A 29 0.87 -12.77 6.95
N PRO A 30 1.42 -13.95 6.55
CA PRO A 30 1.90 -14.98 7.48
C PRO A 30 3.06 -14.53 8.37
N SER A 31 3.98 -13.72 7.82
CA SER A 31 5.18 -13.27 8.54
C SER A 31 5.18 -11.76 8.79
N MET A 32 4.03 -11.09 8.64
CA MET A 32 3.91 -9.69 9.05
C MET A 32 3.85 -9.57 10.57
N PRO A 33 4.45 -8.55 11.17
CA PRO A 33 4.19 -8.20 12.56
C PRO A 33 2.69 -8.01 12.81
N ASP A 34 2.25 -8.14 14.06
CA ASP A 34 0.87 -7.87 14.43
C ASP A 34 0.48 -6.40 14.13
N VAL A 35 -0.82 -6.14 14.13
CA VAL A 35 -1.35 -4.82 13.75
C VAL A 35 -0.88 -3.74 14.72
N ASP A 36 -0.81 -4.04 16.01
CA ASP A 36 -0.45 -3.06 17.03
C ASP A 36 1.02 -2.65 16.90
N SER A 37 1.94 -3.60 16.71
CA SER A 37 3.36 -3.33 16.42
C SER A 37 3.53 -2.48 15.13
N ARG A 38 2.68 -2.70 14.14
CA ARG A 38 2.69 -1.89 12.90
C ARG A 38 2.14 -0.49 13.11
N LEU A 39 1.11 -0.34 13.95
CA LEU A 39 0.58 0.97 14.37
C LEU A 39 1.63 1.76 15.15
N ASP A 40 2.36 1.11 16.07
CA ASP A 40 3.45 1.76 16.82
C ASP A 40 4.58 2.22 15.88
N THR A 41 4.92 1.40 14.88
CA THR A 41 5.90 1.80 13.85
C THR A 41 5.40 2.99 13.03
N PHE A 42 4.11 2.99 12.65
CA PHE A 42 3.50 4.11 11.93
C PHE A 42 3.52 5.39 12.76
N ARG A 43 3.16 5.29 14.05
CA ARG A 43 3.21 6.41 15.00
C ARG A 43 4.62 6.97 15.10
N ALA A 44 5.62 6.12 15.33
CA ALA A 44 7.03 6.55 15.42
C ALA A 44 7.53 7.22 14.13
N LEU A 45 7.08 6.78 12.95
CA LEU A 45 7.36 7.45 11.68
C LEU A 45 6.69 8.83 11.60
N SER A 46 5.42 8.91 11.99
CA SER A 46 4.65 10.16 11.97
C SER A 46 5.22 11.19 12.96
N ASP A 47 5.56 10.76 14.16
CA ASP A 47 6.20 11.63 15.17
C ASP A 47 7.53 12.20 14.68
N ARG A 48 8.31 11.39 13.94
CA ARG A 48 9.63 11.79 13.42
C ARG A 48 9.55 12.67 12.18
N LEU A 49 8.57 12.46 11.28
CA LEU A 49 8.52 13.07 9.96
C LEU A 49 7.37 14.06 9.78
N GLY A 50 6.37 13.98 10.64
CA GLY A 50 5.09 14.66 10.50
C GLY A 50 4.09 13.89 9.63
N SER A 51 2.82 14.07 9.93
CA SER A 51 1.68 13.36 9.29
C SER A 51 1.58 13.53 7.76
N LYS A 52 2.22 14.56 7.19
CA LYS A 52 2.25 14.81 5.76
C LYS A 52 3.19 13.88 5.00
N ARG A 53 4.23 13.37 5.66
CA ARG A 53 5.27 12.53 5.06
C ARG A 53 5.08 11.02 5.28
N VAL A 54 4.03 10.62 5.98
CA VAL A 54 3.71 9.21 6.18
C VAL A 54 2.31 8.96 5.64
N ILE A 55 2.23 8.23 4.53
CA ILE A 55 1.00 7.95 3.81
C ILE A 55 0.56 6.54 4.17
N TRP A 56 -0.67 6.38 4.62
CA TRP A 56 -1.26 5.08 4.81
C TRP A 56 -1.65 4.44 3.48
N ARG A 57 -1.23 3.19 3.26
CA ARG A 57 -1.73 2.37 2.15
C ARG A 57 -2.63 1.27 2.70
N TYR A 58 -3.92 1.37 2.39
CA TYR A 58 -4.87 0.29 2.56
C TYR A 58 -5.01 -0.43 1.22
N ASP A 59 -4.02 -1.26 0.90
CA ASP A 59 -3.74 -1.74 -0.45
C ASP A 59 -3.01 -3.09 -0.42
N PRO A 60 -3.52 -4.09 -1.15
CA PRO A 60 -4.75 -4.09 -1.94
C PRO A 60 -5.99 -4.45 -1.13
N ILE A 61 -7.19 -4.05 -1.58
CA ILE A 61 -8.48 -4.56 -1.10
C ILE A 61 -8.75 -5.89 -1.81
N ILE A 62 -8.85 -6.98 -1.04
CA ILE A 62 -9.08 -8.34 -1.54
C ILE A 62 -10.37 -8.87 -0.95
N ILE A 63 -11.38 -9.10 -1.77
CA ILE A 63 -12.64 -9.68 -1.33
C ILE A 63 -12.58 -11.20 -1.45
N SER A 64 -12.81 -11.88 -0.33
CA SER A 64 -12.88 -13.34 -0.25
C SER A 64 -13.86 -13.75 0.86
N SER A 65 -14.06 -15.05 1.06
CA SER A 65 -14.86 -15.56 2.19
C SER A 65 -14.28 -15.18 3.56
N ALA A 66 -12.96 -15.01 3.66
CA ALA A 66 -12.28 -14.61 4.91
C ALA A 66 -12.10 -13.09 5.04
N THR A 67 -12.25 -12.34 3.96
CA THR A 67 -12.04 -10.89 3.90
C THR A 67 -13.16 -10.28 3.05
N ASP A 68 -14.38 -10.38 3.56
CA ASP A 68 -15.57 -9.89 2.89
C ASP A 68 -15.74 -8.36 3.03
N TYR A 69 -16.83 -7.82 2.52
CA TYR A 69 -17.11 -6.39 2.59
C TYR A 69 -17.23 -5.89 4.04
N ASN A 70 -17.79 -6.69 4.95
CA ASN A 70 -17.92 -6.32 6.36
C ASN A 70 -16.57 -6.32 7.06
N PHE A 71 -15.71 -7.31 6.74
CA PHE A 71 -14.31 -7.31 7.19
C PHE A 71 -13.60 -6.00 6.82
N HIS A 72 -13.71 -5.58 5.54
CA HIS A 72 -13.05 -4.37 5.09
C HIS A 72 -13.64 -3.11 5.73
N ALA A 73 -14.97 -3.01 5.84
CA ALA A 73 -15.63 -1.88 6.47
C ALA A 73 -15.18 -1.71 7.94
N SER A 74 -15.22 -2.78 8.71
CA SER A 74 -14.83 -2.75 10.13
C SER A 74 -13.33 -2.53 10.32
N THR A 75 -12.49 -3.23 9.55
CA THR A 75 -11.02 -3.13 9.65
C THR A 75 -10.53 -1.76 9.23
N PHE A 76 -11.03 -1.24 8.09
CA PHE A 76 -10.69 0.11 7.66
C PHE A 76 -11.08 1.16 8.69
N GLY A 77 -12.32 1.10 9.21
CA GLY A 77 -12.79 2.02 10.24
C GLY A 77 -11.88 2.02 11.47
N ARG A 78 -11.60 0.84 12.04
CA ARG A 78 -10.71 0.69 13.20
C ARG A 78 -9.32 1.28 12.93
N LEU A 79 -8.71 0.98 11.78
CA LEU A 79 -7.40 1.49 11.41
C LEU A 79 -7.41 2.99 11.15
N ALA A 80 -8.42 3.52 10.46
CA ALA A 80 -8.57 4.94 10.20
C ALA A 80 -8.64 5.77 11.49
N TYR A 81 -9.42 5.31 12.47
CA TYR A 81 -9.48 5.94 13.78
C TYR A 81 -8.15 5.84 14.54
N ALA A 82 -7.45 4.71 14.48
CA ALA A 82 -6.14 4.53 15.12
C ALA A 82 -5.03 5.39 14.48
N LEU A 83 -5.17 5.71 13.19
CA LEU A 83 -4.23 6.53 12.42
C LEU A 83 -4.64 8.00 12.31
N ARG A 84 -5.76 8.40 12.95
CA ARG A 84 -6.20 9.79 13.01
C ARG A 84 -5.05 10.67 13.52
N ASP A 85 -4.85 11.81 12.89
CA ASP A 85 -3.77 12.79 13.15
C ASP A 85 -2.34 12.30 12.81
N LEU A 86 -2.13 10.99 12.60
CA LEU A 86 -0.83 10.43 12.24
C LEU A 86 -0.56 10.47 10.73
N THR A 87 -1.59 10.59 9.91
CA THR A 87 -1.48 10.77 8.47
C THR A 87 -2.58 11.68 7.95
N ARG A 88 -2.33 12.35 6.84
CA ARG A 88 -3.33 13.16 6.14
C ARG A 88 -3.89 12.49 4.91
N ARG A 89 -3.36 11.31 4.56
CA ARG A 89 -3.69 10.67 3.29
C ARG A 89 -3.74 9.16 3.43
N VAL A 90 -4.77 8.57 2.85
CA VAL A 90 -4.86 7.13 2.60
C VAL A 90 -4.88 6.86 1.10
N VAL A 91 -4.11 5.86 0.67
CA VAL A 91 -4.14 5.35 -0.72
C VAL A 91 -4.73 3.96 -0.70
N ILE A 92 -5.73 3.74 -1.54
CA ILE A 92 -6.39 2.45 -1.70
C ILE A 92 -6.17 1.90 -3.11
N SER A 93 -6.23 0.59 -3.27
CA SER A 93 -6.42 -0.06 -4.56
C SER A 93 -7.18 -1.37 -4.40
N THR A 94 -7.92 -1.75 -5.42
CA THR A 94 -8.51 -3.08 -5.50
C THR A 94 -7.50 -4.07 -6.08
N ALA A 95 -7.55 -5.32 -5.63
CA ALA A 95 -6.57 -6.32 -6.05
C ALA A 95 -6.65 -6.59 -7.56
N ASP A 96 -5.54 -6.40 -8.26
CA ASP A 96 -5.33 -6.95 -9.61
C ASP A 96 -4.86 -8.39 -9.50
N LEU A 97 -5.67 -9.34 -9.93
CA LEU A 97 -5.28 -10.75 -9.98
C LEU A 97 -4.33 -11.00 -11.15
N TYR A 98 -3.08 -10.59 -10.99
CA TYR A 98 -2.05 -11.06 -11.91
C TYR A 98 -2.01 -12.59 -11.91
N ARG A 99 -1.82 -13.20 -13.07
CA ARG A 99 -1.80 -14.66 -13.29
C ARG A 99 -0.95 -15.43 -12.25
N LYS A 100 0.13 -14.81 -11.75
CA LYS A 100 1.02 -15.36 -10.70
C LYS A 100 0.39 -15.38 -9.33
N ILE A 101 -0.39 -14.36 -8.99
CA ILE A 101 -1.11 -14.22 -7.73
C ILE A 101 -2.29 -15.18 -7.67
N GLY A 102 -3.02 -15.35 -8.78
CA GLY A 102 -4.19 -16.20 -8.85
C GLY A 102 -3.95 -17.63 -8.37
N LYS A 103 -2.82 -18.23 -8.75
CA LYS A 103 -2.45 -19.60 -8.29
C LYS A 103 -2.16 -19.68 -6.78
N ARG A 104 -1.57 -18.63 -6.19
CA ARG A 104 -1.29 -18.60 -4.74
C ARG A 104 -2.55 -18.30 -3.94
N MET A 105 -3.35 -17.37 -4.44
CA MET A 105 -4.62 -17.00 -3.81
C MET A 105 -5.64 -18.14 -3.87
N ALA A 106 -5.70 -18.90 -4.96
CA ALA A 106 -6.56 -20.08 -5.08
C ALA A 106 -6.28 -21.19 -4.05
N LYS A 107 -5.12 -21.16 -3.38
CA LYS A 107 -4.82 -22.06 -2.25
C LYS A 107 -5.43 -21.58 -0.93
N LEU A 108 -5.73 -20.30 -0.83
CA LEU A 108 -6.27 -19.66 0.39
C LEU A 108 -7.79 -19.44 0.31
N THR A 109 -8.30 -19.38 -0.89
CA THR A 109 -9.70 -19.05 -1.16
C THR A 109 -10.30 -20.19 -1.99
N SER A 110 -11.62 -20.38 -1.95
CA SER A 110 -12.27 -21.33 -2.84
C SER A 110 -12.05 -20.96 -4.31
N ARG A 111 -12.20 -21.94 -5.24
CA ARG A 111 -12.16 -21.66 -6.70
C ARG A 111 -13.19 -20.61 -7.11
N GLU A 112 -14.33 -20.58 -6.42
CA GLU A 112 -15.39 -19.58 -6.62
C GLU A 112 -14.93 -18.18 -6.19
N ASP A 113 -14.22 -18.06 -5.06
CA ASP A 113 -13.66 -16.78 -4.60
C ASP A 113 -12.63 -16.23 -5.58
N ALA A 114 -11.76 -17.08 -6.13
CA ALA A 114 -10.75 -16.66 -7.10
C ALA A 114 -11.38 -16.11 -8.40
N GLY A 115 -12.50 -16.70 -8.84
CA GLY A 115 -13.30 -16.18 -9.95
C GLY A 115 -13.99 -14.85 -9.63
N ARG A 116 -14.51 -14.71 -8.42
CA ARG A 116 -15.20 -13.50 -7.96
C ARG A 116 -14.26 -12.30 -7.79
N MET A 117 -13.04 -12.51 -7.34
CA MET A 117 -12.05 -11.43 -7.14
C MET A 117 -11.81 -10.60 -8.41
N ALA A 118 -11.78 -11.25 -9.58
CA ALA A 118 -11.55 -10.57 -10.85
C ALA A 118 -12.76 -9.77 -11.36
N MET A 119 -13.98 -10.12 -10.92
CA MET A 119 -15.23 -9.55 -11.44
C MET A 119 -15.85 -8.47 -10.55
N GLN A 120 -15.25 -8.16 -9.39
CA GLN A 120 -15.92 -7.37 -8.35
C GLN A 120 -15.52 -5.89 -8.31
N ARG A 121 -14.53 -5.46 -9.10
CA ARG A 121 -13.99 -4.09 -9.04
C ARG A 121 -15.08 -3.01 -9.17
N ASP A 122 -15.98 -3.17 -10.12
CA ASP A 122 -17.06 -2.22 -10.42
C ASP A 122 -18.45 -2.72 -9.94
N SER A 123 -18.47 -3.73 -9.07
CA SER A 123 -19.74 -4.22 -8.53
C SER A 123 -20.38 -3.17 -7.61
N PRO A 124 -21.73 -3.10 -7.55
CA PRO A 124 -22.41 -2.17 -6.65
C PRO A 124 -21.97 -2.30 -5.18
N LYS A 125 -21.66 -3.54 -4.75
CA LYS A 125 -21.15 -3.79 -3.39
C LYS A 125 -19.75 -3.19 -3.18
N MET A 126 -18.86 -3.31 -4.18
CA MET A 126 -17.52 -2.71 -4.10
C MET A 126 -17.63 -1.19 -4.09
N LEU A 127 -18.43 -0.60 -4.98
CA LEU A 127 -18.63 0.85 -5.01
C LEU A 127 -19.17 1.38 -3.68
N LYS A 128 -20.11 0.65 -3.05
CA LYS A 128 -20.62 0.98 -1.71
C LYS A 128 -19.54 0.91 -0.64
N LEU A 129 -18.67 -0.11 -0.67
CA LEU A 129 -17.52 -0.20 0.24
C LEU A 129 -16.55 0.96 0.04
N LEU A 130 -16.23 1.30 -1.20
CA LEU A 130 -15.32 2.40 -1.53
C LEU A 130 -15.88 3.76 -1.09
N SER A 131 -17.21 4.01 -1.25
CA SER A 131 -17.88 5.19 -0.67
C SER A 131 -17.72 5.24 0.84
N LEU A 132 -17.99 4.15 1.53
CA LEU A 132 -17.84 4.06 3.00
C LEU A 132 -16.40 4.33 3.43
N ILE A 133 -15.42 3.79 2.71
CA ILE A 133 -13.98 4.04 2.95
C ILE A 133 -13.67 5.54 2.79
N ALA A 134 -14.14 6.17 1.72
CA ALA A 134 -13.92 7.60 1.48
C ALA A 134 -14.56 8.47 2.58
N GLU A 135 -15.80 8.19 2.94
CA GLU A 135 -16.53 8.88 4.01
C GLU A 135 -15.83 8.74 5.37
N THR A 136 -15.40 7.51 5.69
CA THR A 136 -14.66 7.22 6.93
C THR A 136 -13.32 7.97 6.97
N ALA A 137 -12.56 7.94 5.87
CA ALA A 137 -11.30 8.67 5.76
C ALA A 137 -11.52 10.17 5.98
N HIS A 138 -12.51 10.75 5.31
CA HIS A 138 -12.87 12.16 5.47
C HIS A 138 -13.25 12.51 6.91
N THR A 139 -14.05 11.67 7.57
CA THR A 139 -14.49 11.88 8.97
C THR A 139 -13.31 11.97 9.94
N VAL A 140 -12.22 11.25 9.68
CA VAL A 140 -11.00 11.30 10.51
C VAL A 140 -9.94 12.28 9.97
N GLY A 141 -10.30 13.15 9.02
CA GLY A 141 -9.42 14.20 8.49
C GLY A 141 -8.39 13.72 7.48
N MET A 142 -8.64 12.59 6.80
CA MET A 142 -7.77 12.06 5.74
C MET A 142 -8.39 12.29 4.36
N GLU A 143 -7.55 12.65 3.40
CA GLU A 143 -7.89 12.59 1.98
C GLU A 143 -7.68 11.17 1.44
N SER A 144 -8.61 10.69 0.61
CA SER A 144 -8.54 9.37 -0.01
C SER A 144 -8.09 9.45 -1.46
N PHE A 145 -7.15 8.58 -1.82
CA PHE A 145 -6.58 8.45 -3.17
C PHE A 145 -6.65 7.01 -3.66
N SER A 146 -6.77 6.83 -4.95
CA SER A 146 -6.66 5.52 -5.62
C SER A 146 -5.35 5.38 -6.36
N CYS A 147 -4.84 4.15 -6.46
CA CYS A 147 -3.64 3.83 -7.23
C CYS A 147 -4.02 3.28 -8.61
N ALA A 148 -3.92 4.13 -9.63
CA ALA A 148 -4.24 3.81 -11.04
C ALA A 148 -5.68 3.32 -11.31
N GLU A 149 -6.63 3.75 -10.49
CA GLU A 149 -8.06 3.48 -10.62
C GLU A 149 -8.82 4.80 -10.56
N GLU A 150 -10.00 4.86 -11.21
CA GLU A 150 -10.78 6.08 -11.31
C GLU A 150 -12.04 5.97 -10.45
N TYR A 151 -12.02 6.63 -9.30
CA TYR A 151 -13.12 6.65 -8.34
C TYR A 151 -13.49 8.06 -7.87
N SER A 152 -13.20 9.09 -8.68
CA SER A 152 -13.44 10.50 -8.34
C SER A 152 -14.90 10.79 -7.98
N LYS A 153 -15.86 10.09 -8.62
CA LYS A 153 -17.29 10.17 -8.30
C LYS A 153 -17.63 9.71 -6.88
N LEU A 154 -16.76 8.96 -6.23
CA LEU A 154 -16.91 8.49 -4.85
C LEU A 154 -16.11 9.34 -3.85
N GLY A 155 -15.55 10.48 -4.27
CA GLY A 155 -14.70 11.31 -3.43
C GLY A 155 -13.27 10.78 -3.25
N ILE A 156 -12.84 9.81 -4.06
CA ILE A 156 -11.50 9.23 -4.03
C ILE A 156 -10.70 9.79 -5.20
N GLN A 157 -9.69 10.58 -4.92
CA GLN A 157 -8.88 11.25 -5.94
C GLN A 157 -7.95 10.26 -6.65
N ALA A 158 -7.68 10.50 -7.94
CA ALA A 158 -6.66 9.73 -8.65
C ALA A 158 -5.26 10.14 -8.15
N GLY A 159 -4.51 9.19 -7.57
CA GLY A 159 -3.21 9.43 -6.97
C GLY A 159 -2.04 8.78 -7.70
N GLY A 160 -0.83 9.19 -7.34
CA GLY A 160 0.42 8.58 -7.77
C GLY A 160 1.25 8.12 -6.57
N CYS A 161 1.93 6.96 -6.71
CA CYS A 161 2.89 6.53 -5.69
C CYS A 161 4.11 7.47 -5.66
N VAL A 162 4.52 7.99 -6.81
CA VAL A 162 5.49 9.09 -6.90
C VAL A 162 4.70 10.36 -7.23
N ASP A 163 4.31 11.07 -6.19
CA ASP A 163 3.41 12.22 -6.26
C ASP A 163 4.23 13.52 -6.29
N HIS A 164 4.21 14.20 -7.45
CA HIS A 164 4.98 15.42 -7.65
C HIS A 164 4.50 16.59 -6.77
N GLU A 165 3.20 16.68 -6.50
CA GLU A 165 2.65 17.74 -5.64
C GLU A 165 3.09 17.54 -4.19
N LEU A 166 2.99 16.31 -3.70
CA LEU A 166 3.48 15.98 -2.38
C LEU A 166 4.99 16.24 -2.26
N ILE A 167 5.78 15.75 -3.24
CA ILE A 167 7.24 15.98 -3.24
C ILE A 167 7.56 17.47 -3.17
N ASN A 168 6.93 18.28 -4.01
CA ASN A 168 7.15 19.73 -4.02
C ASN A 168 6.68 20.38 -2.71
N SER A 169 5.59 19.92 -2.13
CA SER A 169 5.02 20.46 -0.89
C SER A 169 5.83 20.15 0.37
N ILE A 170 6.76 19.20 0.30
CA ILE A 170 7.67 18.84 1.41
C ILE A 170 9.11 19.32 1.17
N GLY A 171 9.31 20.21 0.19
CA GLY A 171 10.61 20.85 -0.11
C GLY A 171 11.43 20.14 -1.19
N GLY A 172 10.92 19.09 -1.82
CA GLY A 172 11.57 18.44 -2.96
C GLY A 172 11.31 19.19 -4.28
N ARG A 173 11.83 18.63 -5.37
CA ARG A 173 11.59 19.10 -6.73
C ARG A 173 11.20 17.94 -7.61
N SER A 174 10.00 17.97 -8.15
CA SER A 174 9.49 16.96 -9.08
C SER A 174 8.64 17.59 -10.15
N SER A 175 8.71 17.05 -11.36
CA SER A 175 7.91 17.48 -12.52
C SER A 175 6.56 16.76 -12.50
N ALA A 176 5.51 17.45 -12.96
CA ALA A 176 4.20 16.86 -13.21
C ALA A 176 4.18 15.88 -14.40
N LYS A 177 5.31 15.72 -15.12
CA LYS A 177 5.38 14.83 -16.28
C LYS A 177 5.17 13.39 -15.85
N LYS A 178 4.14 12.74 -16.40
CA LYS A 178 3.81 11.35 -16.15
C LYS A 178 4.92 10.44 -16.66
N ASP A 179 5.22 9.39 -15.87
CA ASP A 179 6.12 8.31 -16.29
C ASP A 179 5.48 7.50 -17.43
N PRO A 180 6.13 7.44 -18.61
CA PRO A 180 5.60 6.75 -19.79
C PRO A 180 5.56 5.23 -19.64
N GLY A 181 6.35 4.65 -18.75
CA GLY A 181 6.40 3.21 -18.47
C GLY A 181 5.29 2.71 -17.56
N GLN A 182 4.45 3.61 -17.02
CA GLN A 182 3.39 3.26 -16.09
C GLN A 182 2.04 3.02 -16.78
N ARG A 183 1.13 2.32 -16.08
CA ARG A 183 -0.26 2.05 -16.53
C ARG A 183 -0.95 3.35 -16.97
N ILE A 184 -1.93 3.23 -17.87
CA ILE A 184 -2.64 4.39 -18.46
C ILE A 184 -3.19 5.33 -17.37
N ASN A 185 -3.85 4.80 -16.36
CA ASN A 185 -4.46 5.58 -15.28
C ASN A 185 -3.50 5.92 -14.13
N CYS A 186 -2.23 5.51 -14.19
CA CYS A 186 -1.23 5.84 -13.17
C CYS A 186 -0.89 7.34 -13.25
N ARG A 187 -0.80 8.00 -12.11
CA ARG A 187 -0.45 9.43 -11.97
C ARG A 187 0.98 9.65 -11.46
N CYS A 188 1.81 8.60 -11.43
CA CYS A 188 3.19 8.73 -10.98
C CYS A 188 4.00 9.65 -11.89
N ALA A 189 4.75 10.56 -11.28
CA ALA A 189 5.78 11.32 -11.96
C ALA A 189 6.92 10.42 -12.44
N ILE A 190 7.71 10.90 -13.41
CA ILE A 190 8.89 10.19 -13.89
C ILE A 190 9.80 9.87 -12.70
N SER A 191 10.17 8.60 -12.57
CA SER A 191 10.97 8.10 -11.46
C SER A 191 11.84 6.92 -11.88
N ARG A 192 12.80 6.59 -11.03
CA ARG A 192 13.60 5.37 -11.17
C ARG A 192 13.31 4.46 -9.97
N ASP A 193 12.86 3.23 -10.26
CA ASP A 193 12.76 2.19 -9.26
C ASP A 193 14.16 1.66 -8.96
N ILE A 194 14.55 1.67 -7.68
CA ILE A 194 15.80 1.11 -7.17
C ILE A 194 15.55 -0.15 -6.34
N GLY A 195 14.30 -0.62 -6.27
CA GLY A 195 13.93 -1.84 -5.56
C GLY A 195 14.34 -3.10 -6.30
N LYS A 196 14.39 -4.21 -5.56
CA LYS A 196 14.68 -5.53 -6.10
C LYS A 196 13.51 -6.48 -5.87
N TYR A 197 13.06 -7.12 -6.94
CA TYR A 197 12.06 -8.19 -6.85
C TYR A 197 12.62 -9.40 -6.08
N ASP A 198 11.72 -10.19 -5.49
CA ASP A 198 12.08 -11.38 -4.71
C ASP A 198 13.06 -11.06 -3.56
N SER A 199 12.84 -9.98 -2.81
CA SER A 199 13.67 -9.57 -1.67
C SER A 199 12.90 -9.52 -0.34
N CYS A 200 11.56 -9.59 -0.36
CA CYS A 200 10.71 -9.52 0.81
C CYS A 200 10.39 -10.92 1.33
N ILE A 201 10.63 -11.16 2.64
CA ILE A 201 10.41 -12.45 3.30
C ILE A 201 9.05 -12.59 4.00
N HIS A 202 8.16 -11.61 3.88
CA HIS A 202 6.86 -11.64 4.58
C HIS A 202 5.89 -12.72 4.06
N GLY A 203 6.10 -13.23 2.85
CA GLY A 203 5.36 -14.39 2.34
C GLY A 203 3.89 -14.12 1.97
N CYS A 204 3.48 -12.86 1.78
CA CYS A 204 2.11 -12.52 1.43
C CYS A 204 1.70 -13.15 0.08
N PRO A 205 0.68 -14.02 0.03
CA PRO A 205 0.28 -14.70 -1.21
C PRO A 205 -0.17 -13.76 -2.32
N TYR A 206 -0.68 -12.58 -1.98
CA TYR A 206 -1.12 -11.56 -2.92
C TYR A 206 0.04 -10.67 -3.45
N CYS A 207 1.28 -10.86 -2.98
CA CYS A 207 2.40 -10.03 -3.39
C CYS A 207 2.79 -10.26 -4.84
N TYR A 208 2.74 -9.21 -5.67
CA TYR A 208 3.13 -9.26 -7.08
C TYR A 208 4.65 -9.16 -7.29
N SER A 209 5.39 -8.58 -6.34
CA SER A 209 6.84 -8.38 -6.44
C SER A 209 7.66 -9.59 -5.97
N THR A 210 6.99 -10.65 -5.47
CA THR A 210 7.64 -11.91 -5.10
C THR A 210 7.17 -13.02 -6.04
N ARG A 211 8.07 -13.60 -6.85
CA ARG A 211 7.80 -14.74 -7.72
C ARG A 211 7.88 -16.07 -6.98
N SER A 212 8.90 -16.22 -6.14
CA SER A 212 9.13 -17.37 -5.28
C SER A 212 9.53 -16.91 -3.87
N PHE A 213 8.87 -17.48 -2.86
CA PHE A 213 9.22 -17.19 -1.47
C PHE A 213 10.58 -17.78 -1.10
N GLU A 214 10.94 -18.94 -1.66
CA GLU A 214 12.24 -19.60 -1.48
C GLU A 214 13.37 -18.70 -2.01
N LEU A 215 13.16 -18.13 -3.21
CA LEU A 215 14.11 -17.20 -3.81
C LEU A 215 14.25 -15.92 -2.97
N ALA A 216 13.16 -15.40 -2.45
CA ALA A 216 13.18 -14.23 -1.57
C ALA A 216 13.99 -14.50 -0.30
N HIS A 217 13.82 -15.66 0.33
CA HIS A 217 14.63 -16.07 1.48
C HIS A 217 16.11 -16.23 1.12
N GLN A 218 16.44 -16.80 -0.05
CA GLN A 218 17.82 -16.91 -0.52
C GLN A 218 18.46 -15.52 -0.74
N HIS A 219 17.74 -14.59 -1.37
CA HIS A 219 18.24 -13.24 -1.57
C HIS A 219 18.44 -12.52 -0.25
N PHE A 220 17.48 -12.65 0.69
CA PHE A 220 17.58 -12.04 2.02
C PHE A 220 18.78 -12.58 2.80
N SER A 221 19.01 -13.90 2.80
CA SER A 221 20.13 -14.53 3.53
C SER A 221 21.50 -14.17 2.96
N LYS A 222 21.56 -13.90 1.64
CA LYS A 222 22.81 -13.53 0.95
C LYS A 222 23.04 -12.02 0.91
N HIS A 223 22.05 -11.22 1.36
CA HIS A 223 22.16 -9.76 1.31
C HIS A 223 23.28 -9.26 2.22
N ASN A 224 24.18 -8.48 1.66
CA ASN A 224 25.20 -7.76 2.41
C ASN A 224 24.77 -6.29 2.60
N PRO A 225 24.38 -5.87 3.83
CA PRO A 225 23.92 -4.51 4.05
C PRO A 225 25.00 -3.42 3.87
N LYS A 226 26.26 -3.82 3.70
CA LYS A 226 27.38 -2.90 3.40
C LYS A 226 27.66 -2.80 1.90
N SER A 227 26.98 -3.61 1.05
CA SER A 227 27.11 -3.51 -0.39
C SER A 227 26.47 -2.23 -0.91
N PRO A 228 27.09 -1.51 -1.86
CA PRO A 228 26.47 -0.36 -2.53
C PRO A 228 25.34 -0.77 -3.50
N MET A 229 25.17 -2.07 -3.74
CA MET A 229 24.17 -2.64 -4.64
C MET A 229 23.26 -3.63 -3.91
N LEU A 230 21.98 -3.67 -4.31
CA LEU A 230 20.99 -4.63 -3.83
C LEU A 230 21.21 -6.02 -4.45
#